data_404e4fd5116beb1a22432bc67ef60343
#
_entry.id   404e4fd5116beb1a22432bc67ef60343
#
_cell.length_a   1.000
_cell.length_b   1.000
_cell.length_c   1.000
_cell.angle_alpha   90.00
_cell.angle_beta   90.00
_cell.angle_gamma   90.00
#
_symmetry.space_group_name_H-M   'P 1'
#
loop_
_entity.id
_entity.type
_entity.pdbx_description
1 polymer ?
#
loop_
_entity_poly.entity_id
_entity_poly.type
_entity_poly.pdbx_seq_one_letter_code
_entity_poly.pdbx_strand_id
1 'polypeptide(L)'
;MSNDKQLKAVAFGEVLWDIFGNEKKIGGAPLNVVLRMKALGADTDMISCVGKDPDGDAIINEVEKLGLETNSILRSDDYPTGLVNVTLDERKSATYEILYPSAWDKIILNEETRELVVNADVLIYGSLVCRDEVSRNALYELLNTHTYKVFDVNLRKPHYDYDILKDLMQSANFIKFNDEELTEISEAFDSPYNTLEENMNFICSLTNATAICVTRGKDGALLLWDKHLYENNGYFVEVEDTVGAGDSFLGALVSCLLTGKEPQEALNFACATGALVAGSAGANPEISISQIQNLMHKR
;
A
#
# COMPACT_ATOMS: atom_id res chain seq x y z
N MET A 1 -15.10 -15.48 25.79
CA MET A 1 -15.33 -14.08 25.44
C MET A 1 -14.05 -13.65 24.74
N SER A 2 -14.01 -13.69 23.41
CA SER A 2 -12.89 -13.12 22.65
C SER A 2 -12.93 -11.62 22.90
N ASN A 3 -11.87 -11.10 23.48
CA ASN A 3 -11.62 -9.66 23.45
C ASN A 3 -11.32 -9.35 21.99
N ASP A 4 -12.34 -8.99 21.20
CA ASP A 4 -12.16 -8.53 19.84
C ASP A 4 -11.48 -7.14 19.90
N LYS A 5 -10.16 -7.17 20.14
CA LYS A 5 -9.35 -5.97 20.02
C LYS A 5 -9.39 -5.55 18.54
N GLN A 6 -9.91 -4.37 18.28
CA GLN A 6 -9.91 -3.78 16.94
C GLN A 6 -8.46 -3.60 16.49
N LEU A 7 -8.13 -4.06 15.27
CA LEU A 7 -6.80 -3.90 14.68
C LEU A 7 -6.51 -2.40 14.46
N LYS A 8 -5.38 -1.92 14.97
CA LYS A 8 -4.91 -0.55 14.78
C LYS A 8 -3.85 -0.51 13.70
N ALA A 9 -4.10 0.24 12.63
CA ALA A 9 -3.20 0.34 11.49
C ALA A 9 -2.85 1.80 11.19
N VAL A 10 -1.57 2.07 11.02
CA VAL A 10 -1.08 3.38 10.60
C VAL A 10 -0.36 3.23 9.26
N ALA A 11 -0.68 4.10 8.29
CA ALA A 11 0.12 4.21 7.08
C ALA A 11 0.97 5.48 7.11
N PHE A 12 2.14 5.39 6.50
CA PHE A 12 3.05 6.52 6.30
C PHE A 12 3.40 6.64 4.82
N GLY A 13 3.17 7.83 4.24
CA GLY A 13 3.55 8.06 2.86
C GLY A 13 2.77 9.17 2.17
N GLU A 14 2.67 9.06 0.85
CA GLU A 14 2.05 10.04 -0.01
C GLU A 14 0.53 10.05 0.10
N VAL A 15 -0.03 11.27 0.09
CA VAL A 15 -1.41 11.59 -0.23
C VAL A 15 -1.39 12.68 -1.30
N LEU A 16 -2.12 12.48 -2.40
CA LEU A 16 -1.98 13.31 -3.58
C LEU A 16 -3.24 13.31 -4.45
N TRP A 17 -3.25 14.16 -5.47
CA TRP A 17 -4.22 14.11 -6.54
C TRP A 17 -3.62 13.49 -7.81
N ASP A 18 -4.29 12.48 -8.35
CA ASP A 18 -4.07 12.02 -9.72
C ASP A 18 -4.92 12.87 -10.68
N ILE A 19 -4.26 13.51 -11.66
CA ILE A 19 -4.87 14.47 -12.59
C ILE A 19 -5.06 13.79 -13.94
N PHE A 20 -6.31 13.58 -14.34
CA PHE A 20 -6.73 13.02 -15.63
C PHE A 20 -7.38 14.11 -16.47
N GLY A 21 -6.59 14.89 -17.22
CA GLY A 21 -7.12 16.06 -17.92
C GLY A 21 -7.73 17.08 -16.96
N ASN A 22 -9.07 17.18 -16.92
CA ASN A 22 -9.79 18.09 -16.00
C ASN A 22 -10.32 17.41 -14.73
N GLU A 23 -10.17 16.10 -14.61
CA GLU A 23 -10.62 15.35 -13.44
C GLU A 23 -9.47 15.15 -12.44
N LYS A 24 -9.80 15.28 -11.15
CA LYS A 24 -8.90 14.96 -10.05
C LYS A 24 -9.47 13.78 -9.28
N LYS A 25 -8.62 12.76 -9.05
CA LYS A 25 -8.96 11.64 -8.18
C LYS A 25 -7.97 11.60 -7.03
N ILE A 26 -8.48 11.37 -5.81
CA ILE A 26 -7.58 11.19 -4.66
C ILE A 26 -6.76 9.91 -4.86
N GLY A 27 -5.46 10.00 -4.57
CA GLY A 27 -4.48 8.95 -4.71
C GLY A 27 -3.52 8.91 -3.53
N GLY A 28 -2.62 7.93 -3.60
CA GLY A 28 -1.65 7.59 -2.57
C GLY A 28 -1.83 6.14 -2.15
N ALA A 29 -0.89 5.26 -2.52
CA ALA A 29 -1.02 3.84 -2.22
C ALA A 29 -1.19 3.56 -0.71
N PRO A 30 -0.41 4.18 0.21
CA PRO A 30 -0.60 4.00 1.64
C PRO A 30 -2.00 4.42 2.12
N LEU A 31 -2.55 5.52 1.58
CA LEU A 31 -3.91 5.96 1.89
C LEU A 31 -4.94 4.92 1.45
N ASN A 32 -4.84 4.40 0.22
CA ASN A 32 -5.76 3.40 -0.30
C ASN A 32 -5.76 2.12 0.56
N VAL A 33 -4.59 1.69 1.05
CA VAL A 33 -4.46 0.52 1.93
C VAL A 33 -5.23 0.74 3.23
N VAL A 34 -5.01 1.86 3.94
CA VAL A 34 -5.70 2.09 5.23
C VAL A 34 -7.18 2.37 5.07
N LEU A 35 -7.62 2.98 3.97
CA LEU A 35 -9.04 3.13 3.66
C LEU A 35 -9.73 1.77 3.49
N ARG A 36 -9.07 0.82 2.81
CA ARG A 36 -9.60 -0.56 2.71
C ARG A 36 -9.61 -1.27 4.05
N MET A 37 -8.55 -1.13 4.87
CA MET A 37 -8.50 -1.70 6.22
C MET A 37 -9.61 -1.13 7.10
N LYS A 38 -9.88 0.18 7.02
CA LYS A 38 -10.99 0.83 7.71
C LYS A 38 -12.35 0.27 7.29
N ALA A 39 -12.57 0.12 5.98
CA ALA A 39 -13.80 -0.48 5.44
C ALA A 39 -14.02 -1.94 5.94
N LEU A 40 -12.95 -2.62 6.34
CA LEU A 40 -12.97 -3.95 6.93
C LEU A 40 -13.00 -3.94 8.47
N GLY A 41 -13.14 -2.76 9.10
CA GLY A 41 -13.37 -2.60 10.53
C GLY A 41 -12.13 -2.32 11.37
N ALA A 42 -10.96 -2.06 10.76
CA ALA A 42 -9.78 -1.61 11.48
C ALA A 42 -9.92 -0.15 11.96
N ASP A 43 -9.23 0.19 13.03
CA ASP A 43 -8.95 1.57 13.46
C ASP A 43 -7.72 2.06 12.71
N THR A 44 -7.83 3.15 11.95
CA THR A 44 -6.80 3.49 10.95
C THR A 44 -6.45 4.96 10.95
N ASP A 45 -5.14 5.24 10.82
CA ASP A 45 -4.57 6.58 10.67
C ASP A 45 -3.65 6.68 9.45
N MET A 46 -3.52 7.90 8.90
CA MET A 46 -2.62 8.20 7.79
C MET A 46 -1.65 9.32 8.18
N ILE A 47 -0.37 9.02 8.30
CA ILE A 47 0.68 10.02 8.49
C ILE A 47 1.17 10.48 7.11
N SER A 48 0.90 11.75 6.79
CA SER A 48 1.29 12.38 5.53
C SER A 48 1.46 13.88 5.71
N CYS A 49 1.69 14.61 4.61
CA CYS A 49 1.69 16.06 4.59
C CYS A 49 1.09 16.58 3.29
N VAL A 50 0.24 17.60 3.39
CA VAL A 50 -0.31 18.34 2.23
C VAL A 50 0.01 19.83 2.37
N GLY A 51 -0.01 20.56 1.27
CA GLY A 51 0.20 22.00 1.28
C GLY A 51 -0.94 22.75 2.00
N LYS A 52 -0.65 23.94 2.51
CA LYS A 52 -1.68 24.93 2.88
C LYS A 52 -2.16 25.67 1.64
N ASP A 53 -2.72 24.91 0.72
CA ASP A 53 -3.24 25.37 -0.57
C ASP A 53 -4.63 24.77 -0.83
N PRO A 54 -5.38 25.24 -1.86
CA PRO A 54 -6.72 24.73 -2.15
C PRO A 54 -6.79 23.24 -2.43
N ASP A 55 -5.72 22.65 -3.00
CA ASP A 55 -5.64 21.20 -3.29
C ASP A 55 -5.47 20.41 -1.99
N GLY A 56 -4.69 20.92 -1.03
CA GLY A 56 -4.57 20.33 0.30
C GLY A 56 -5.85 20.39 1.11
N ASP A 57 -6.56 21.53 1.06
CA ASP A 57 -7.88 21.65 1.70
C ASP A 57 -8.88 20.65 1.11
N ALA A 58 -8.85 20.48 -0.22
CA ALA A 58 -9.70 19.52 -0.90
C ALA A 58 -9.36 18.07 -0.54
N ILE A 59 -8.06 17.70 -0.39
CA ILE A 59 -7.64 16.36 0.09
C ILE A 59 -8.18 16.11 1.49
N ILE A 60 -7.98 17.04 2.44
CA ILE A 60 -8.46 16.87 3.81
C ILE A 60 -9.98 16.60 3.81
N ASN A 61 -10.75 17.45 3.11
CA ASN A 61 -12.20 17.26 3.01
C ASN A 61 -12.59 15.91 2.39
N GLU A 62 -11.85 15.43 1.39
CA GLU A 62 -12.15 14.14 0.74
C GLU A 62 -11.82 12.95 1.63
N VAL A 63 -10.68 12.99 2.31
CA VAL A 63 -10.27 11.96 3.29
C VAL A 63 -11.27 11.86 4.45
N GLU A 64 -11.78 12.99 4.94
CA GLU A 64 -12.83 13.05 5.98
C GLU A 64 -14.14 12.44 5.48
N LYS A 65 -14.56 12.72 4.23
CA LYS A 65 -15.75 12.08 3.63
C LYS A 65 -15.60 10.56 3.50
N LEU A 66 -14.38 10.09 3.24
CA LEU A 66 -14.05 8.66 3.24
C LEU A 66 -13.98 8.07 4.67
N GLY A 67 -14.21 8.90 5.68
CA GLY A 67 -14.36 8.52 7.08
C GLY A 67 -13.04 8.37 7.85
N LEU A 68 -11.89 8.79 7.30
CA LEU A 68 -10.62 8.78 8.00
C LEU A 68 -10.41 10.11 8.74
N GLU A 69 -9.87 10.06 9.95
CA GLU A 69 -9.42 11.25 10.66
C GLU A 69 -8.18 11.85 10.00
N THR A 70 -8.06 13.18 10.00
CA THR A 70 -7.02 13.90 9.27
C THR A 70 -5.99 14.59 10.16
N ASN A 71 -6.06 14.37 11.50
CA ASN A 71 -5.17 15.01 12.48
C ASN A 71 -3.68 14.70 12.24
N SER A 72 -3.37 13.53 11.69
CA SER A 72 -2.02 13.07 11.34
C SER A 72 -1.59 13.41 9.91
N ILE A 73 -2.45 14.04 9.11
CA ILE A 73 -2.09 14.63 7.82
C ILE A 73 -1.63 16.07 8.05
N LEU A 74 -0.32 16.27 8.10
CA LEU A 74 0.31 17.53 8.41
C LEU A 74 0.09 18.57 7.31
N ARG A 75 0.30 19.84 7.62
CA ARG A 75 0.09 20.97 6.68
C ARG A 75 1.39 21.75 6.50
N SER A 76 1.86 21.86 5.26
CA SER A 76 3.07 22.62 4.91
C SER A 76 2.73 24.03 4.42
N ASP A 77 3.47 25.02 4.91
CA ASP A 77 3.46 26.40 4.38
C ASP A 77 4.43 26.53 3.17
N ASP A 78 5.45 25.67 3.08
CA ASP A 78 6.59 25.83 2.17
C ASP A 78 6.49 24.95 0.91
N TYR A 79 5.70 23.86 0.95
CA TYR A 79 5.63 22.89 -0.13
C TYR A 79 4.19 22.65 -0.58
N PRO A 80 3.95 22.56 -1.91
CA PRO A 80 2.61 22.37 -2.45
C PRO A 80 2.10 20.96 -2.18
N THR A 81 0.79 20.81 -2.25
CA THR A 81 0.11 19.52 -2.24
C THR A 81 0.59 18.64 -3.40
N GLY A 82 0.77 17.34 -3.15
CA GLY A 82 1.22 16.38 -4.14
C GLY A 82 0.26 16.22 -5.31
N LEU A 83 0.79 16.29 -6.52
CA LEU A 83 0.07 16.09 -7.77
C LEU A 83 0.79 15.08 -8.64
N VAL A 84 0.03 14.23 -9.34
CA VAL A 84 0.50 13.33 -10.38
C VAL A 84 -0.26 13.63 -11.66
N ASN A 85 0.45 14.07 -12.70
CA ASN A 85 -0.13 14.24 -14.02
C ASN A 85 -0.20 12.88 -14.72
N VAL A 86 -1.39 12.44 -15.07
CA VAL A 86 -1.61 11.19 -15.81
C VAL A 86 -1.94 11.53 -17.25
N THR A 87 -1.08 11.10 -18.16
CA THR A 87 -1.29 11.24 -19.60
C THR A 87 -1.49 9.86 -20.21
N LEU A 88 -2.52 9.72 -21.06
CA LEU A 88 -2.79 8.49 -21.81
C LEU A 88 -2.26 8.67 -23.24
N ASP A 89 -1.49 7.69 -23.71
CA ASP A 89 -1.10 7.64 -25.12
C ASP A 89 -2.25 7.15 -26.02
N GLU A 90 -2.01 7.09 -27.34
CA GLU A 90 -2.98 6.62 -28.33
C GLU A 90 -3.41 5.15 -28.10
N ARG A 91 -2.62 4.38 -27.35
CA ARG A 91 -2.90 2.98 -26.99
C ARG A 91 -3.52 2.85 -25.60
N LYS A 92 -3.89 4.00 -24.96
CA LYS A 92 -4.41 4.08 -23.59
C LYS A 92 -3.41 3.60 -22.52
N SER A 93 -2.11 3.62 -22.83
CA SER A 93 -1.07 3.39 -21.85
C SER A 93 -0.85 4.66 -21.02
N ALA A 94 -0.89 4.55 -19.69
CA ALA A 94 -0.75 5.68 -18.79
C ALA A 94 0.73 5.99 -18.53
N THR A 95 1.09 7.28 -18.64
CA THR A 95 2.37 7.80 -18.15
C THR A 95 2.08 8.69 -16.96
N TYR A 96 2.85 8.51 -15.88
CA TYR A 96 2.69 9.22 -14.61
C TYR A 96 3.87 10.17 -14.41
N GLU A 97 3.59 11.46 -14.26
CA GLU A 97 4.56 12.47 -13.86
C GLU A 97 4.26 12.89 -12.42
N ILE A 98 5.04 12.39 -11.47
CA ILE A 98 4.89 12.69 -10.05
C ILE A 98 5.67 13.97 -9.74
N LEU A 99 4.97 15.05 -9.45
CA LEU A 99 5.59 16.35 -9.22
C LEU A 99 6.49 16.35 -7.97
N TYR A 100 7.60 17.07 -8.05
CA TYR A 100 8.61 17.20 -6.99
C TYR A 100 9.13 18.65 -6.94
N PRO A 101 9.36 19.22 -5.73
CA PRO A 101 8.98 18.66 -4.42
C PRO A 101 7.49 18.84 -4.12
N SER A 102 6.94 17.93 -3.32
CA SER A 102 5.57 17.98 -2.78
C SER A 102 5.60 17.96 -1.25
N ALA A 103 4.54 18.36 -0.59
CA ALA A 103 4.48 18.40 0.87
C ALA A 103 4.76 17.05 1.53
N TRP A 104 4.27 15.94 0.95
CA TRP A 104 4.53 14.59 1.46
C TRP A 104 6.00 14.13 1.31
N ASP A 105 6.85 14.82 0.54
CA ASP A 105 8.31 14.63 0.53
C ASP A 105 8.97 15.21 1.80
N LYS A 106 8.24 16.00 2.58
CA LYS A 106 8.74 16.81 3.69
C LYS A 106 7.97 16.54 4.99
N ILE A 107 7.61 15.30 5.26
CA ILE A 107 6.92 14.89 6.49
C ILE A 107 7.89 15.01 7.67
N ILE A 108 7.55 15.85 8.64
CA ILE A 108 8.30 16.03 9.89
C ILE A 108 7.45 15.51 11.04
N LEU A 109 7.92 14.46 11.70
CA LEU A 109 7.21 13.84 12.81
C LEU A 109 7.09 14.80 14.01
N ASN A 110 5.91 14.79 14.62
CA ASN A 110 5.68 15.37 15.95
C ASN A 110 5.45 14.25 16.98
N GLU A 111 5.25 14.58 18.24
CA GLU A 111 5.04 13.59 19.31
C GLU A 111 3.80 12.74 19.04
N GLU A 112 2.71 13.36 18.59
CA GLU A 112 1.44 12.69 18.31
C GLU A 112 1.59 11.62 17.21
N THR A 113 2.28 11.95 16.10
CA THR A 113 2.51 10.99 15.02
C THR A 113 3.42 9.83 15.43
N ARG A 114 4.39 10.07 16.34
CA ARG A 114 5.22 9.00 16.92
C ARG A 114 4.40 8.06 17.79
N GLU A 115 3.58 8.64 18.69
CA GLU A 115 2.72 7.87 19.58
C GLU A 115 1.70 7.02 18.81
N LEU A 116 1.16 7.51 17.70
CA LEU A 116 0.27 6.73 16.83
C LEU A 116 0.94 5.42 16.40
N VAL A 117 2.17 5.49 15.88
CA VAL A 117 2.88 4.30 15.41
C VAL A 117 3.29 3.37 16.54
N VAL A 118 3.75 3.91 17.68
CA VAL A 118 4.11 3.09 18.85
C VAL A 118 2.91 2.30 19.38
N ASN A 119 1.70 2.87 19.29
CA ASN A 119 0.46 2.27 19.79
C ASN A 119 -0.29 1.45 18.70
N ALA A 120 0.20 1.43 17.47
CA ALA A 120 -0.39 0.66 16.38
C ALA A 120 0.02 -0.82 16.42
N ASP A 121 -0.83 -1.68 15.89
CA ASP A 121 -0.50 -3.08 15.66
C ASP A 121 0.32 -3.24 14.37
N VAL A 122 0.12 -2.35 13.37
CA VAL A 122 0.80 -2.41 12.07
C VAL A 122 1.11 -1.03 11.50
N LEU A 123 2.31 -0.89 10.92
CA LEU A 123 2.77 0.25 10.13
C LEU A 123 2.89 -0.16 8.66
N ILE A 124 2.20 0.54 7.76
CA ILE A 124 2.23 0.32 6.31
C ILE A 124 3.00 1.47 5.64
N TYR A 125 3.89 1.15 4.73
CA TYR A 125 4.66 2.14 3.98
C TYR A 125 5.05 1.63 2.59
N GLY A 126 5.32 2.58 1.68
CA GLY A 126 5.78 2.31 0.32
C GLY A 126 7.19 2.84 0.07
N SER A 127 7.73 2.60 -1.14
CA SER A 127 9.05 3.10 -1.53
C SER A 127 9.05 4.58 -1.92
N LEU A 128 7.95 5.09 -2.50
CA LEU A 128 7.90 6.41 -3.12
C LEU A 128 8.19 7.55 -2.12
N VAL A 129 7.70 7.45 -0.89
CA VAL A 129 7.92 8.44 0.17
C VAL A 129 9.40 8.61 0.53
N CYS A 130 10.25 7.65 0.18
CA CYS A 130 11.68 7.68 0.44
C CYS A 130 12.51 8.37 -0.64
N ARG A 131 11.89 8.92 -1.69
CA ARG A 131 12.61 9.66 -2.75
C ARG A 131 13.27 10.94 -2.24
N ASP A 132 12.75 11.54 -1.16
CA ASP A 132 13.34 12.69 -0.49
C ASP A 132 13.87 12.31 0.90
N GLU A 133 15.00 12.89 1.27
CA GLU A 133 15.69 12.58 2.53
C GLU A 133 14.87 12.91 3.77
N VAL A 134 14.06 13.97 3.75
CA VAL A 134 13.30 14.42 4.93
C VAL A 134 12.27 13.36 5.34
N SER A 135 11.38 12.96 4.43
CA SER A 135 10.38 11.93 4.70
C SER A 135 10.99 10.54 4.89
N ARG A 136 12.10 10.24 4.18
CA ARG A 136 12.86 9.00 4.37
C ARG A 136 13.40 8.87 5.80
N ASN A 137 14.01 9.95 6.33
CA ASN A 137 14.54 9.95 7.69
C ASN A 137 13.41 9.83 8.73
N ALA A 138 12.27 10.49 8.49
CA ALA A 138 11.08 10.33 9.33
C ALA A 138 10.59 8.88 9.33
N LEU A 139 10.51 8.22 8.15
CA LEU A 139 10.15 6.80 8.08
C LEU A 139 11.17 5.93 8.83
N TYR A 140 12.47 6.13 8.62
CA TYR A 140 13.51 5.34 9.29
C TYR A 140 13.42 5.45 10.81
N GLU A 141 13.04 6.60 11.38
CA GLU A 141 12.76 6.75 12.80
C GLU A 141 11.60 5.82 13.24
N LEU A 142 10.48 5.83 12.48
CA LEU A 142 9.31 4.99 12.77
C LEU A 142 9.60 3.48 12.62
N LEU A 143 10.49 3.11 11.71
CA LEU A 143 10.89 1.71 11.50
C LEU A 143 11.66 1.10 12.69
N ASN A 144 12.16 1.92 13.62
CA ASN A 144 12.80 1.45 14.86
C ASN A 144 11.80 1.05 15.97
N THR A 145 10.49 1.18 15.73
CA THR A 145 9.44 0.75 16.67
C THR A 145 9.24 -0.77 16.67
N HIS A 146 8.51 -1.29 17.67
CA HIS A 146 8.13 -2.72 17.74
C HIS A 146 6.88 -3.09 16.92
N THR A 147 6.26 -2.11 16.26
CA THR A 147 5.08 -2.28 15.43
C THR A 147 5.35 -3.25 14.27
N TYR A 148 4.39 -4.09 13.90
CA TYR A 148 4.51 -4.97 12.72
C TYR A 148 4.61 -4.13 11.44
N LYS A 149 5.61 -4.37 10.61
CA LYS A 149 5.97 -3.53 9.46
C LYS A 149 5.61 -4.20 8.16
N VAL A 150 4.76 -3.54 7.38
CA VAL A 150 4.31 -3.98 6.05
C VAL A 150 4.85 -3.01 5.01
N PHE A 151 5.73 -3.51 4.16
CA PHE A 151 6.32 -2.78 3.06
C PHE A 151 5.64 -3.16 1.74
N ASP A 152 4.91 -2.23 1.14
CA ASP A 152 4.47 -2.33 -0.26
C ASP A 152 5.55 -1.71 -1.15
N VAL A 153 6.26 -2.53 -1.91
CA VAL A 153 7.40 -2.09 -2.72
C VAL A 153 6.99 -1.02 -3.72
N ASN A 154 5.93 -1.25 -4.48
CA ASN A 154 5.21 -0.29 -5.30
C ASN A 154 6.13 0.70 -6.04
N LEU A 155 7.03 0.17 -6.89
CA LEU A 155 8.06 0.95 -7.58
C LEU A 155 7.48 2.02 -8.51
N ARG A 156 8.09 3.21 -8.46
CA ARG A 156 7.76 4.35 -9.35
C ARG A 156 9.04 4.91 -9.97
N LYS A 157 9.37 4.47 -11.18
CA LYS A 157 10.53 5.00 -11.93
C LYS A 157 10.37 6.51 -12.20
N PRO A 158 11.42 7.32 -12.00
CA PRO A 158 12.78 7.00 -11.56
C PRO A 158 13.00 7.20 -10.03
N HIS A 159 11.95 7.16 -9.20
CA HIS A 159 11.93 7.66 -7.82
C HIS A 159 12.35 6.63 -6.75
N TYR A 160 13.20 5.66 -7.07
CA TYR A 160 13.72 4.69 -6.11
C TYR A 160 15.21 4.43 -6.33
N ASP A 161 15.84 3.93 -5.30
CA ASP A 161 17.24 3.53 -5.26
C ASP A 161 17.32 2.13 -4.60
N TYR A 162 18.17 1.25 -5.15
CA TYR A 162 18.23 -0.15 -4.68
C TYR A 162 18.82 -0.29 -3.28
N ASP A 163 19.72 0.60 -2.85
CA ASP A 163 20.26 0.55 -1.49
C ASP A 163 19.18 0.97 -0.49
N ILE A 164 18.39 2.00 -0.81
CA ILE A 164 17.22 2.40 -0.02
C ILE A 164 16.18 1.27 0.05
N LEU A 165 15.87 0.63 -1.09
CA LEU A 165 14.93 -0.49 -1.13
C LEU A 165 15.39 -1.65 -0.25
N LYS A 166 16.69 -1.94 -0.24
CA LYS A 166 17.29 -2.98 0.61
C LYS A 166 17.09 -2.67 2.09
N ASP A 167 17.36 -1.43 2.51
CA ASP A 167 17.16 -1.00 3.90
C ASP A 167 15.69 -1.11 4.33
N LEU A 168 14.76 -0.70 3.46
CA LEU A 168 13.33 -0.80 3.70
C LEU A 168 12.87 -2.26 3.82
N MET A 169 13.35 -3.14 2.94
CA MET A 169 13.05 -4.58 3.00
C MET A 169 13.64 -5.24 4.23
N GLN A 170 14.86 -4.87 4.66
CA GLN A 170 15.48 -5.38 5.89
C GLN A 170 14.73 -4.98 7.15
N SER A 171 14.03 -3.85 7.11
CA SER A 171 13.22 -3.34 8.22
C SER A 171 11.83 -3.97 8.29
N ALA A 172 11.37 -4.60 7.20
CA ALA A 172 10.00 -5.13 7.06
C ALA A 172 9.83 -6.51 7.71
N ASN A 173 8.64 -6.76 8.27
CA ASN A 173 8.19 -8.10 8.65
C ASN A 173 7.45 -8.80 7.50
N PHE A 174 6.73 -8.01 6.70
CA PHE A 174 5.97 -8.43 5.54
C PHE A 174 6.33 -7.55 4.34
N ILE A 175 6.61 -8.15 3.18
CA ILE A 175 6.91 -7.43 1.95
C ILE A 175 5.92 -7.86 0.86
N LYS A 176 5.32 -6.89 0.18
CA LYS A 176 4.48 -7.15 -0.98
C LYS A 176 5.15 -6.60 -2.24
N PHE A 177 5.14 -7.41 -3.28
CA PHE A 177 5.55 -7.11 -4.65
C PHE A 177 4.40 -7.39 -5.63
N ASN A 178 4.49 -6.85 -6.82
CA ASN A 178 3.96 -7.54 -7.99
C ASN A 178 5.04 -8.44 -8.62
N ASP A 179 4.69 -9.25 -9.61
CA ASP A 179 5.59 -10.20 -10.27
C ASP A 179 6.75 -9.51 -11.01
N GLU A 180 6.51 -8.35 -11.63
CA GLU A 180 7.54 -7.54 -12.30
C GLU A 180 8.51 -6.95 -11.28
N GLU A 181 8.02 -6.40 -10.18
CA GLU A 181 8.83 -5.82 -9.10
C GLU A 181 9.72 -6.87 -8.43
N LEU A 182 9.18 -8.07 -8.12
CA LEU A 182 9.98 -9.14 -7.54
C LEU A 182 11.10 -9.56 -8.50
N THR A 183 10.80 -9.69 -9.79
CA THR A 183 11.79 -10.05 -10.81
C THR A 183 12.88 -8.98 -10.90
N GLU A 184 12.50 -7.71 -11.06
CA GLU A 184 13.44 -6.59 -11.18
C GLU A 184 14.38 -6.48 -9.95
N ILE A 185 13.82 -6.59 -8.74
CA ILE A 185 14.60 -6.49 -7.50
C ILE A 185 15.49 -7.72 -7.30
N SER A 186 14.99 -8.91 -7.62
CA SER A 186 15.79 -10.13 -7.53
C SER A 186 16.99 -10.09 -8.47
N GLU A 187 16.80 -9.63 -9.71
CA GLU A 187 17.89 -9.43 -10.67
C GLU A 187 18.89 -8.37 -10.16
N ALA A 188 18.42 -7.25 -9.62
CA ALA A 188 19.28 -6.20 -9.08
C ALA A 188 20.13 -6.64 -7.88
N PHE A 189 19.69 -7.68 -7.15
CA PHE A 189 20.41 -8.27 -6.02
C PHE A 189 21.11 -9.59 -6.37
N ASP A 190 21.37 -9.82 -7.65
CA ASP A 190 22.12 -10.99 -8.16
C ASP A 190 21.47 -12.34 -7.78
N SER A 191 20.14 -12.44 -7.79
CA SER A 191 19.46 -13.71 -7.60
C SER A 191 19.86 -14.72 -8.69
N PRO A 192 20.23 -15.95 -8.34
CA PRO A 192 20.51 -16.99 -9.33
C PRO A 192 19.24 -17.69 -9.84
N TYR A 193 18.06 -17.30 -9.40
CA TYR A 193 16.79 -18.00 -9.60
C TYR A 193 15.92 -17.34 -10.66
N ASN A 194 14.99 -18.12 -11.24
CA ASN A 194 14.12 -17.67 -12.32
C ASN A 194 12.62 -17.83 -12.04
N THR A 195 12.24 -18.48 -10.93
CA THR A 195 10.83 -18.63 -10.54
C THR A 195 10.46 -17.64 -9.44
N LEU A 196 9.18 -17.26 -9.38
CA LEU A 196 8.69 -16.36 -8.32
C LEU A 196 8.91 -16.98 -6.93
N GLU A 197 8.62 -18.27 -6.74
CA GLU A 197 8.79 -18.96 -5.46
C GLU A 197 10.24 -18.93 -4.99
N GLU A 198 11.18 -19.25 -5.88
CA GLU A 198 12.61 -19.24 -5.54
C GLU A 198 13.08 -17.82 -5.21
N ASN A 199 12.61 -16.80 -5.96
CA ASN A 199 12.94 -15.41 -5.70
C ASN A 199 12.31 -14.89 -4.40
N MET A 200 11.09 -15.31 -4.04
CA MET A 200 10.51 -15.02 -2.72
C MET A 200 11.40 -15.57 -1.59
N ASN A 201 11.85 -16.82 -1.71
CA ASN A 201 12.76 -17.43 -0.73
C ASN A 201 14.13 -16.73 -0.70
N PHE A 202 14.64 -16.30 -1.86
CA PHE A 202 15.88 -15.53 -1.95
C PHE A 202 15.75 -14.21 -1.21
N ILE A 203 14.70 -13.43 -1.44
CA ILE A 203 14.46 -12.17 -0.73
C ILE A 203 14.29 -12.41 0.78
N CYS A 204 13.57 -13.45 1.22
CA CYS A 204 13.52 -13.83 2.63
C CYS A 204 14.91 -14.10 3.22
N SER A 205 15.83 -14.68 2.44
CA SER A 205 17.19 -14.94 2.91
C SER A 205 18.07 -13.69 3.06
N LEU A 206 17.72 -12.61 2.34
CA LEU A 206 18.43 -11.33 2.37
C LEU A 206 17.85 -10.33 3.39
N THR A 207 16.66 -10.61 3.92
CA THR A 207 15.89 -9.67 4.75
C THR A 207 15.49 -10.31 6.08
N ASN A 208 14.85 -9.54 6.95
CA ASN A 208 14.25 -10.05 8.18
C ASN A 208 12.75 -10.41 7.99
N ALA A 209 12.24 -10.32 6.76
CA ALA A 209 10.84 -10.60 6.48
C ALA A 209 10.51 -12.07 6.69
N THR A 210 9.43 -12.32 7.41
CA THR A 210 8.88 -13.67 7.64
C THR A 210 7.73 -13.98 6.70
N ALA A 211 7.30 -12.99 5.93
CA ALA A 211 6.22 -13.10 4.96
C ALA A 211 6.50 -12.28 3.71
N ILE A 212 6.22 -12.86 2.54
CA ILE A 212 6.29 -12.20 1.25
C ILE A 212 5.02 -12.52 0.45
N CYS A 213 4.42 -11.50 -0.15
CA CYS A 213 3.30 -11.67 -1.06
C CYS A 213 3.65 -11.14 -2.44
N VAL A 214 3.25 -11.87 -3.49
CA VAL A 214 3.45 -11.48 -4.89
C VAL A 214 2.12 -11.51 -5.61
N THR A 215 1.64 -10.34 -6.04
CA THR A 215 0.45 -10.23 -6.88
C THR A 215 0.81 -10.44 -8.35
N ARG A 216 -0.06 -11.14 -9.12
CA ARG A 216 0.11 -11.51 -10.53
C ARG A 216 -1.04 -10.99 -11.38
N GLY A 217 -1.59 -9.84 -11.02
CA GLY A 217 -2.75 -9.25 -11.69
C GLY A 217 -3.94 -10.22 -11.72
N LYS A 218 -4.45 -10.52 -12.93
CA LYS A 218 -5.58 -11.44 -13.14
C LYS A 218 -5.28 -12.89 -12.72
N ASP A 219 -4.00 -13.25 -12.68
CA ASP A 219 -3.54 -14.60 -12.34
C ASP A 219 -3.37 -14.79 -10.81
N GLY A 220 -3.93 -13.86 -10.03
CA GLY A 220 -4.04 -13.96 -8.57
C GLY A 220 -2.78 -13.59 -7.82
N ALA A 221 -2.39 -14.39 -6.81
CA ALA A 221 -1.26 -14.08 -5.97
C ALA A 221 -0.63 -15.32 -5.31
N LEU A 222 0.64 -15.16 -4.94
CA LEU A 222 1.40 -16.10 -4.08
C LEU A 222 1.63 -15.44 -2.72
N LEU A 223 1.54 -16.21 -1.65
CA LEU A 223 1.87 -15.78 -0.30
C LEU A 223 2.81 -16.80 0.36
N LEU A 224 4.01 -16.39 0.68
CA LEU A 224 4.91 -17.10 1.57
C LEU A 224 4.67 -16.58 3.00
N TRP A 225 4.19 -17.45 3.89
CA TRP A 225 3.86 -17.13 5.28
C TRP A 225 4.37 -18.24 6.18
N ASP A 226 5.21 -17.91 7.13
CA ASP A 226 5.84 -18.89 8.03
C ASP A 226 6.46 -20.09 7.28
N LYS A 227 7.16 -19.83 6.18
CA LYS A 227 7.82 -20.80 5.29
C LYS A 227 6.87 -21.72 4.50
N HIS A 228 5.58 -21.47 4.52
CA HIS A 228 4.59 -22.19 3.71
C HIS A 228 4.14 -21.30 2.56
N LEU A 229 4.10 -21.89 1.36
CA LEU A 229 3.61 -21.20 0.17
C LEU A 229 2.11 -21.48 0.01
N TYR A 230 1.35 -20.41 -0.17
CA TYR A 230 -0.08 -20.41 -0.47
C TYR A 230 -0.28 -19.76 -1.83
N GLU A 231 -1.25 -20.24 -2.60
CA GLU A 231 -1.55 -19.73 -3.93
C GLU A 231 -3.05 -19.52 -4.11
N ASN A 232 -3.39 -18.45 -4.85
CA ASN A 232 -4.72 -18.23 -5.41
C ASN A 232 -4.55 -17.80 -6.87
N ASN A 233 -5.32 -18.41 -7.79
CA ASN A 233 -5.22 -18.18 -9.24
C ASN A 233 -6.11 -17.03 -9.74
N GLY A 234 -6.54 -16.16 -8.82
CA GLY A 234 -7.37 -14.99 -9.14
C GLY A 234 -8.87 -15.32 -9.28
N TYR A 235 -9.64 -14.25 -9.47
CA TYR A 235 -11.08 -14.33 -9.72
C TYR A 235 -11.39 -13.55 -10.99
N PHE A 236 -12.23 -14.12 -11.83
CA PHE A 236 -12.65 -13.46 -13.06
C PHE A 236 -13.63 -12.32 -12.78
N VAL A 237 -13.31 -11.14 -13.29
CA VAL A 237 -14.17 -9.96 -13.33
C VAL A 237 -14.01 -9.24 -14.67
N GLU A 238 -15.02 -8.49 -15.09
CA GLU A 238 -14.84 -7.51 -16.17
C GLU A 238 -14.09 -6.30 -15.57
N VAL A 239 -12.90 -6.00 -16.11
CA VAL A 239 -12.05 -4.93 -15.60
C VAL A 239 -12.57 -3.58 -16.06
N GLU A 240 -12.82 -2.67 -15.12
CA GLU A 240 -13.19 -1.28 -15.36
C GLU A 240 -12.02 -0.32 -15.10
N ASP A 241 -11.38 -0.43 -13.91
CA ASP A 241 -10.24 0.40 -13.50
C ASP A 241 -9.33 -0.40 -12.56
N THR A 242 -8.04 -0.51 -12.86
CA THR A 242 -7.11 -1.28 -12.02
C THR A 242 -6.49 -0.48 -10.88
N VAL A 243 -6.73 0.84 -10.81
CA VAL A 243 -6.17 1.72 -9.78
C VAL A 243 -6.69 1.30 -8.40
N GLY A 244 -5.77 1.16 -7.43
CA GLY A 244 -6.10 0.78 -6.05
C GLY A 244 -6.42 -0.70 -5.83
N ALA A 245 -6.47 -1.54 -6.88
CA ALA A 245 -6.74 -2.98 -6.72
C ALA A 245 -5.66 -3.68 -5.89
N GLY A 246 -4.39 -3.37 -6.15
CA GLY A 246 -3.25 -3.88 -5.37
C GLY A 246 -3.23 -3.38 -3.93
N ASP A 247 -3.56 -2.11 -3.72
CA ASP A 247 -3.64 -1.48 -2.39
C ASP A 247 -4.78 -2.11 -1.56
N SER A 248 -5.95 -2.27 -2.19
CA SER A 248 -7.11 -2.92 -1.57
C SER A 248 -6.88 -4.41 -1.29
N PHE A 249 -6.17 -5.11 -2.18
CA PHE A 249 -5.70 -6.47 -1.94
C PHE A 249 -4.81 -6.50 -0.68
N LEU A 250 -3.80 -5.63 -0.60
CA LEU A 250 -2.88 -5.58 0.54
C LEU A 250 -3.61 -5.28 1.85
N GLY A 251 -4.48 -4.25 1.86
CA GLY A 251 -5.27 -3.89 3.05
C GLY A 251 -6.14 -5.05 3.54
N ALA A 252 -6.76 -5.79 2.61
CA ALA A 252 -7.58 -6.96 2.94
C ALA A 252 -6.74 -8.13 3.47
N LEU A 253 -5.58 -8.42 2.83
CA LEU A 253 -4.68 -9.49 3.23
C LEU A 253 -4.15 -9.28 4.65
N VAL A 254 -3.60 -8.08 4.91
CA VAL A 254 -3.02 -7.71 6.20
C VAL A 254 -4.09 -7.72 7.29
N SER A 255 -5.28 -7.17 7.03
CA SER A 255 -6.41 -7.21 7.98
C SER A 255 -6.78 -8.65 8.36
N CYS A 256 -6.86 -9.55 7.38
CA CYS A 256 -7.21 -10.94 7.64
C CYS A 256 -6.11 -11.67 8.42
N LEU A 257 -4.84 -11.54 8.03
CA LEU A 257 -3.72 -12.23 8.67
C LEU A 257 -3.52 -11.78 10.11
N LEU A 258 -3.53 -10.46 10.37
CA LEU A 258 -3.30 -9.92 11.71
C LEU A 258 -4.49 -10.08 12.65
N THR A 259 -5.68 -10.39 12.13
CA THR A 259 -6.84 -10.80 12.94
C THR A 259 -6.96 -12.32 13.10
N GLY A 260 -5.96 -13.09 12.64
CA GLY A 260 -5.85 -14.53 12.90
C GLY A 260 -6.64 -15.44 11.96
N LYS A 261 -6.99 -14.96 10.76
CA LYS A 261 -7.54 -15.84 9.72
C LYS A 261 -6.45 -16.76 9.17
N GLU A 262 -6.85 -17.97 8.77
CA GLU A 262 -5.97 -18.90 8.10
C GLU A 262 -5.37 -18.28 6.81
N PRO A 263 -4.06 -18.46 6.55
CA PRO A 263 -3.38 -17.76 5.45
C PRO A 263 -4.00 -17.98 4.07
N GLN A 264 -4.47 -19.21 3.78
CA GLN A 264 -5.14 -19.47 2.49
C GLN A 264 -6.48 -18.73 2.39
N GLU A 265 -7.24 -18.66 3.47
CA GLU A 265 -8.50 -17.92 3.51
C GLU A 265 -8.26 -16.42 3.37
N ALA A 266 -7.23 -15.88 4.05
CA ALA A 266 -6.80 -14.49 3.95
C ALA A 266 -6.40 -14.13 2.52
N LEU A 267 -5.61 -15.00 1.86
CA LEU A 267 -5.20 -14.81 0.47
C LEU A 267 -6.40 -14.84 -0.49
N ASN A 268 -7.32 -15.79 -0.31
CA ASN A 268 -8.54 -15.89 -1.11
C ASN A 268 -9.40 -14.64 -0.98
N PHE A 269 -9.57 -14.14 0.26
CA PHE A 269 -10.33 -12.93 0.55
C PHE A 269 -9.70 -11.68 -0.09
N ALA A 270 -8.37 -11.56 -0.01
CA ALA A 270 -7.61 -10.47 -0.60
C ALA A 270 -7.69 -10.47 -2.12
N CYS A 271 -7.52 -11.62 -2.78
CA CYS A 271 -7.67 -11.75 -4.23
C CYS A 271 -9.08 -11.37 -4.69
N ALA A 272 -10.11 -11.81 -3.98
CA ALA A 272 -11.49 -11.44 -4.30
C ALA A 272 -11.75 -9.93 -4.11
N THR A 273 -11.15 -9.32 -3.06
CA THR A 273 -11.24 -7.88 -2.83
C THR A 273 -10.58 -7.10 -3.96
N GLY A 274 -9.34 -7.43 -4.34
CA GLY A 274 -8.63 -6.79 -5.44
C GLY A 274 -9.37 -6.93 -6.78
N ALA A 275 -9.93 -8.12 -7.06
CA ALA A 275 -10.72 -8.35 -8.26
C ALA A 275 -12.00 -7.48 -8.31
N LEU A 276 -12.74 -7.36 -7.18
CA LEU A 276 -13.92 -6.49 -7.12
C LEU A 276 -13.56 -5.01 -7.31
N VAL A 277 -12.43 -4.55 -6.76
CA VAL A 277 -11.94 -3.18 -7.01
C VAL A 277 -11.61 -3.00 -8.47
N ALA A 278 -10.90 -3.93 -9.10
CA ALA A 278 -10.57 -3.85 -10.53
C ALA A 278 -11.82 -3.86 -11.44
N GLY A 279 -12.93 -4.44 -11.00
CA GLY A 279 -14.23 -4.39 -11.68
C GLY A 279 -15.09 -3.19 -11.31
N SER A 280 -14.54 -2.15 -10.67
CA SER A 280 -15.26 -0.96 -10.22
C SER A 280 -14.49 0.31 -10.61
N ALA A 281 -15.19 1.45 -10.70
CA ALA A 281 -14.55 2.73 -10.98
C ALA A 281 -13.79 3.28 -9.76
N GLY A 282 -12.53 3.69 -9.96
CA GLY A 282 -11.70 4.36 -8.97
C GLY A 282 -11.10 3.43 -7.90
N ALA A 283 -10.18 3.98 -7.08
CA ALA A 283 -9.33 3.21 -6.18
C ALA A 283 -10.05 2.68 -4.91
N ASN A 284 -11.11 3.37 -4.46
CA ASN A 284 -11.77 3.11 -3.17
C ASN A 284 -13.29 2.89 -3.30
N PRO A 285 -13.75 1.95 -4.17
CA PRO A 285 -15.18 1.66 -4.28
C PRO A 285 -15.71 1.03 -2.99
N GLU A 286 -16.99 1.28 -2.69
CA GLU A 286 -17.69 0.60 -1.61
C GLU A 286 -17.90 -0.87 -1.95
N ILE A 287 -17.27 -1.76 -1.21
CA ILE A 287 -17.36 -3.21 -1.38
C ILE A 287 -17.69 -3.84 -0.03
N SER A 288 -18.82 -4.49 0.05
CA SER A 288 -19.24 -5.20 1.26
C SER A 288 -18.55 -6.56 1.43
N ILE A 289 -18.40 -7.01 2.67
CA ILE A 289 -17.84 -8.34 2.98
C ILE A 289 -18.65 -9.45 2.27
N SER A 290 -19.98 -9.27 2.15
CA SER A 290 -20.84 -10.24 1.46
C SER A 290 -20.54 -10.32 -0.05
N GLN A 291 -20.20 -9.22 -0.72
CA GLN A 291 -19.79 -9.26 -2.13
C GLN A 291 -18.48 -10.02 -2.29
N ILE A 292 -17.50 -9.79 -1.40
CA ILE A 292 -16.23 -10.50 -1.40
C ILE A 292 -16.45 -12.01 -1.22
N GLN A 293 -17.21 -12.41 -0.19
CA GLN A 293 -17.53 -13.82 0.09
C GLN A 293 -18.29 -14.48 -1.07
N ASN A 294 -19.24 -13.77 -1.68
CA ASN A 294 -19.99 -14.27 -2.83
C ASN A 294 -19.07 -14.53 -4.03
N LEU A 295 -18.07 -13.67 -4.29
CA LEU A 295 -17.11 -13.88 -5.36
C LEU A 295 -16.21 -15.09 -5.05
N MET A 296 -15.75 -15.25 -3.81
CA MET A 296 -14.94 -16.41 -3.39
C MET A 296 -15.65 -17.75 -3.61
N HIS A 297 -17.00 -17.79 -3.51
CA HIS A 297 -17.79 -18.99 -3.70
C HIS A 297 -18.27 -19.21 -5.13
N LYS A 298 -18.12 -18.23 -6.03
CA LYS A 298 -18.38 -18.41 -7.46
C LYS A 298 -17.15 -19.09 -8.09
N ARG A 299 -17.17 -20.42 -8.11
CA ARG A 299 -16.22 -21.22 -8.90
C ARG A 299 -16.84 -21.62 -10.22
#